data_30625af081c258666c66d5c7c5b6345d
#
_entry.id   30625af081c258666c66d5c7c5b6345d
#
_cell.length_a   1.000
_cell.length_b   1.000
_cell.length_c   1.000
_cell.angle_alpha   90.00
_cell.angle_beta   90.00
_cell.angle_gamma   90.00
#
_symmetry.space_group_name_H-M   'P 1'
#
loop_
_entity.id
_entity.type
_entity.pdbx_description
1 polymer ?
#
loop_
_entity_poly.entity_id
_entity_poly.type
_entity_poly.pdbx_seq_one_letter_code
_entity_poly.pdbx_strand_id
1 'polypeptide(L)'
;MKSTLTAFALALAVAFAQPAPKPLPGDDLVLRAMREEMERSRQLRQTGLEMPYFLEYKLEDQESCSIGASLGGLLTVRQIHLRMPMVQVRVGSYDLDNTNHLAAGYGGGGVRYDQDTWPLDDSLQAFRQNLWLATDRAYKSAVEAFSIKKEILKQTNVTDPLPDFYRAQPFVKIVPGKLVPINGETWKTRTARVSTVFAAYPEIMTSGVELEALSSLSYYMNSEGSMLRYPDALTSLRIRAATQAPDGMTLRDSALHISFQGSNIAADADLIRSAEQVANNLRALVKAPVGETYSGPVLIEPMASAQFLGYLLGENIRIPRKPLAGPGRSVPFASSEFEGKIGSRVLPEWLDVVDDPTQTEFRGHTLIGHYLIDNDGVQPRPVSLIENGVLKEYLRSRQPIKGFPDSTGHGRLLAGFGANQPVIGNLFIRARQTKKLDALKQQLISMIQQRNKPYGILIRKLDYPSSASMGELQAIITSMVQSGGGGRPAPLPALVYKIYPDGREELVRGLRFRGVSTRSLRDIMAASEETAFFDFVNNSGPFAMMGSAGYLAATTVMAPGVLFEELELERSQEESSKAPIVPPPVLTVRKP
;
A
#
# COMPACT_ATOMS: atom_id res chain seq x y z
N MET A 1 -13.95 -3.03 -80.68
CA MET A 1 -12.68 -2.50 -80.20
C MET A 1 -12.96 -1.60 -79.03
N LYS A 2 -12.85 -2.07 -77.80
CA LYS A 2 -12.88 -1.27 -76.58
C LYS A 2 -11.81 -1.89 -75.64
N SER A 3 -10.75 -1.14 -75.46
CA SER A 3 -9.62 -1.47 -74.57
C SER A 3 -9.97 -1.07 -73.14
N THR A 4 -9.95 -2.02 -72.22
CA THR A 4 -10.04 -1.81 -70.78
C THR A 4 -8.67 -1.66 -70.19
N LEU A 5 -8.34 -0.46 -69.67
CA LEU A 5 -7.16 -0.22 -68.85
C LEU A 5 -7.44 -0.68 -67.41
N THR A 6 -6.64 -1.61 -66.93
CA THR A 6 -6.63 -2.02 -65.53
C THR A 6 -5.58 -1.19 -64.78
N ALA A 7 -6.06 -0.33 -63.85
CA ALA A 7 -5.16 0.44 -62.97
C ALA A 7 -4.73 -0.42 -61.77
N PHE A 8 -3.43 -0.67 -61.64
CA PHE A 8 -2.83 -1.28 -60.45
C PHE A 8 -2.58 -0.19 -59.40
N ALA A 9 -3.32 -0.22 -58.32
CA ALA A 9 -3.05 0.63 -57.16
C ALA A 9 -1.93 0.03 -56.33
N LEU A 10 -0.77 0.71 -56.32
CA LEU A 10 0.37 0.38 -55.43
C LEU A 10 0.06 1.00 -54.07
N ALA A 11 -0.28 0.18 -53.06
CA ALA A 11 -0.37 0.62 -51.67
C ALA A 11 1.06 0.72 -51.10
N LEU A 12 1.54 1.96 -50.93
CA LEU A 12 2.75 2.25 -50.15
C LEU A 12 2.45 1.99 -48.69
N ALA A 13 3.01 0.91 -48.14
CA ALA A 13 3.08 0.70 -46.68
C ALA A 13 4.13 1.66 -46.09
N VAL A 14 3.67 2.73 -45.49
CA VAL A 14 4.53 3.62 -44.69
C VAL A 14 4.88 2.87 -43.40
N ALA A 15 6.06 2.28 -43.38
CA ALA A 15 6.67 1.77 -42.17
C ALA A 15 7.01 2.98 -41.29
N PHE A 16 6.28 3.17 -40.21
CA PHE A 16 6.68 4.07 -39.15
C PHE A 16 7.99 3.58 -38.56
N ALA A 17 9.10 4.17 -38.99
CA ALA A 17 10.40 3.96 -38.36
C ALA A 17 10.29 4.44 -36.92
N GLN A 18 10.41 3.53 -35.96
CA GLN A 18 10.55 3.90 -34.55
C GLN A 18 11.77 4.82 -34.41
N PRO A 19 11.67 5.95 -33.69
CA PRO A 19 12.82 6.81 -33.47
C PRO A 19 13.93 6.00 -32.83
N ALA A 20 15.15 6.17 -33.32
CA ALA A 20 16.33 5.51 -32.78
C ALA A 20 16.43 5.77 -31.26
N PRO A 21 16.69 4.75 -30.42
CA PRO A 21 16.76 4.91 -28.99
C PRO A 21 17.81 5.98 -28.65
N LYS A 22 17.43 6.94 -27.80
CA LYS A 22 18.36 7.95 -27.28
C LYS A 22 19.59 7.24 -26.69
N PRO A 23 20.81 7.77 -26.91
CA PRO A 23 22.00 7.20 -26.31
C PRO A 23 21.84 7.16 -24.79
N LEU A 24 22.18 6.02 -24.19
CA LEU A 24 22.23 5.85 -22.73
C LEU A 24 23.19 6.90 -22.15
N PRO A 25 22.97 7.38 -20.92
CA PRO A 25 24.03 8.05 -20.16
C PRO A 25 25.23 7.10 -20.15
N GLY A 26 26.40 7.56 -20.60
CA GLY A 26 27.56 6.71 -20.87
C GLY A 26 27.78 5.69 -19.75
N ASP A 27 28.00 4.46 -20.11
CA ASP A 27 28.47 3.32 -19.31
C ASP A 27 27.58 2.74 -18.21
N ASP A 28 26.25 2.93 -18.22
CA ASP A 28 25.38 2.18 -17.30
C ASP A 28 25.31 0.69 -17.74
N LEU A 29 26.13 -0.13 -17.07
CA LEU A 29 26.30 -1.55 -17.41
C LEU A 29 25.02 -2.36 -17.19
N VAL A 30 24.17 -1.98 -16.22
CA VAL A 30 22.89 -2.65 -15.96
C VAL A 30 21.92 -2.41 -17.13
N LEU A 31 21.68 -1.15 -17.50
CA LEU A 31 20.82 -0.83 -18.65
C LEU A 31 21.34 -1.43 -19.95
N ARG A 32 22.66 -1.47 -20.13
CA ARG A 32 23.29 -2.11 -21.28
C ARG A 32 23.01 -3.61 -21.30
N ALA A 33 23.22 -4.30 -20.17
CA ALA A 33 22.94 -5.73 -20.06
C ALA A 33 21.46 -6.04 -20.33
N MET A 34 20.55 -5.27 -19.73
CA MET A 34 19.11 -5.42 -19.97
C MET A 34 18.74 -5.24 -21.44
N ARG A 35 19.31 -4.25 -22.12
CA ARG A 35 19.04 -4.01 -23.55
C ARG A 35 19.53 -5.16 -24.41
N GLU A 36 20.79 -5.58 -24.23
CA GLU A 36 21.40 -6.64 -25.04
C GLU A 36 20.66 -7.98 -24.85
N GLU A 37 20.27 -8.30 -23.61
CA GLU A 37 19.49 -9.53 -23.35
C GLU A 37 18.02 -9.42 -23.76
N MET A 38 17.40 -8.24 -23.69
CA MET A 38 16.05 -8.01 -24.21
C MET A 38 15.97 -8.25 -25.71
N GLU A 39 16.93 -7.73 -26.49
CA GLU A 39 16.99 -7.93 -27.93
C GLU A 39 17.20 -9.42 -28.28
N ARG A 40 18.07 -10.11 -27.54
CA ARG A 40 18.29 -11.54 -27.71
C ARG A 40 17.07 -12.38 -27.34
N SER A 41 16.42 -12.04 -26.24
CA SER A 41 15.27 -12.78 -25.71
C SER A 41 13.99 -12.61 -26.54
N ARG A 42 13.86 -11.51 -27.31
CA ARG A 42 12.79 -11.35 -28.31
C ARG A 42 12.85 -12.40 -29.43
N GLN A 43 14.00 -13.03 -29.63
CA GLN A 43 14.19 -14.07 -30.63
C GLN A 43 13.95 -15.49 -30.07
N LEU A 44 13.55 -15.61 -28.82
CA LEU A 44 13.25 -16.88 -28.17
C LEU A 44 12.15 -17.63 -28.95
N ARG A 45 12.55 -18.75 -29.57
CA ARG A 45 11.65 -19.64 -30.31
C ARG A 45 12.04 -21.09 -30.01
N GLN A 46 11.07 -21.84 -29.54
CA GLN A 46 11.22 -23.28 -29.39
C GLN A 46 10.10 -23.98 -30.17
N THR A 47 10.44 -24.92 -31.02
CA THR A 47 9.49 -25.64 -31.87
C THR A 47 8.41 -26.30 -31.02
N GLY A 48 7.13 -26.01 -31.32
CA GLY A 48 5.98 -26.56 -30.62
C GLY A 48 5.60 -25.85 -29.31
N LEU A 49 6.30 -24.79 -28.91
CA LEU A 49 5.97 -24.00 -27.75
C LEU A 49 5.53 -22.58 -28.13
N GLU A 50 4.72 -21.96 -27.26
CA GLU A 50 4.26 -20.58 -27.42
C GLU A 50 5.45 -19.60 -27.31
N MET A 51 5.46 -18.60 -28.17
CA MET A 51 6.47 -17.55 -28.14
C MET A 51 6.14 -16.50 -27.07
N PRO A 52 7.16 -15.88 -26.46
CA PRO A 52 6.93 -14.74 -25.61
C PRO A 52 6.43 -13.54 -26.44
N TYR A 53 5.32 -12.92 -26.01
CA TYR A 53 4.84 -11.68 -26.61
C TYR A 53 5.22 -10.44 -25.76
N PHE A 54 5.52 -10.67 -24.47
CA PHE A 54 5.94 -9.62 -23.53
C PHE A 54 7.06 -10.13 -22.63
N LEU A 55 8.07 -9.28 -22.49
CA LEU A 55 9.24 -9.49 -21.62
C LEU A 55 9.43 -8.25 -20.75
N GLU A 56 9.75 -8.46 -19.48
CA GLU A 56 10.01 -7.40 -18.53
C GLU A 56 11.22 -7.73 -17.67
N TYR A 57 12.12 -6.77 -17.53
CA TYR A 57 13.27 -6.81 -16.64
C TYR A 57 13.19 -5.68 -15.65
N LYS A 58 13.35 -6.00 -14.37
CA LYS A 58 13.54 -5.06 -13.27
C LYS A 58 14.79 -5.42 -12.51
N LEU A 59 15.45 -4.42 -11.98
CA LEU A 59 16.51 -4.58 -10.99
C LEU A 59 16.38 -3.48 -9.95
N GLU A 60 16.37 -3.87 -8.68
CA GLU A 60 16.51 -2.97 -7.56
C GLU A 60 17.92 -3.13 -6.98
N ASP A 61 18.79 -2.14 -7.19
CA ASP A 61 20.06 -2.00 -6.48
C ASP A 61 19.76 -1.24 -5.19
N GLN A 62 19.75 -1.95 -4.05
CA GLN A 62 19.13 -1.47 -2.83
C GLN A 62 20.03 -1.59 -1.62
N GLU A 63 20.20 -0.50 -0.89
CA GLU A 63 20.71 -0.50 0.47
C GLU A 63 19.56 -0.34 1.48
N SER A 64 19.52 -1.18 2.49
CA SER A 64 18.53 -1.13 3.57
C SER A 64 19.21 -1.11 4.93
N CYS A 65 18.62 -0.37 5.87
CA CYS A 65 19.07 -0.32 7.25
C CYS A 65 17.86 -0.42 8.18
N SER A 66 17.85 -1.47 9.00
CA SER A 66 16.81 -1.73 10.01
C SER A 66 17.44 -1.65 11.40
N ILE A 67 16.89 -0.79 12.25
CA ILE A 67 17.38 -0.59 13.63
C ILE A 67 16.20 -0.62 14.57
N GLY A 68 16.29 -1.45 15.61
CA GLY A 68 15.34 -1.49 16.72
C GLY A 68 16.01 -1.11 18.03
N ALA A 69 15.33 -0.30 18.83
CA ALA A 69 15.80 0.07 20.18
C ALA A 69 14.65 0.09 21.19
N SER A 70 14.97 -0.18 22.45
CA SER A 70 14.04 -0.08 23.57
C SER A 70 14.79 0.39 24.81
N LEU A 71 14.21 1.32 25.57
CA LEU A 71 14.77 1.85 26.82
C LEU A 71 16.24 2.30 26.70
N GLY A 72 16.64 2.83 25.55
CA GLY A 72 18.00 3.27 25.25
C GLY A 72 18.96 2.17 24.78
N GLY A 73 18.56 0.92 24.82
CA GLY A 73 19.33 -0.22 24.33
C GLY A 73 18.97 -0.60 22.90
N LEU A 74 19.98 -0.86 22.06
CA LEU A 74 19.76 -1.41 20.72
C LEU A 74 19.34 -2.87 20.82
N LEU A 75 18.25 -3.24 20.13
CA LEU A 75 17.74 -4.61 20.03
C LEU A 75 18.22 -5.28 18.76
N THR A 76 18.16 -4.57 17.65
CA THR A 76 18.56 -5.08 16.34
C THR A 76 19.27 -3.98 15.55
N VAL A 77 20.27 -4.38 14.77
CA VAL A 77 20.92 -3.55 13.76
C VAL A 77 21.22 -4.44 12.58
N ARG A 78 20.63 -4.11 11.44
CA ARG A 78 20.88 -4.81 10.18
C ARG A 78 21.10 -3.77 9.08
N GLN A 79 22.18 -3.90 8.35
CA GLN A 79 22.44 -3.13 7.14
C GLN A 79 22.80 -4.11 6.03
N ILE A 80 22.12 -3.99 4.90
CA ILE A 80 22.22 -4.94 3.80
C ILE A 80 22.25 -4.16 2.50
N HIS A 81 23.16 -4.54 1.61
CA HIS A 81 23.19 -4.11 0.22
C HIS A 81 22.89 -5.33 -0.66
N LEU A 82 21.89 -5.25 -1.52
CA LEU A 82 21.46 -6.30 -2.42
C LEU A 82 21.11 -5.74 -3.78
N ARG A 83 21.35 -6.53 -4.82
CA ARG A 83 20.77 -6.34 -6.15
C ARG A 83 19.74 -7.43 -6.39
N MET A 84 18.48 -7.02 -6.49
CA MET A 84 17.33 -7.94 -6.64
C MET A 84 16.76 -7.84 -8.05
N PRO A 85 16.99 -8.83 -8.90
CA PRO A 85 16.38 -8.89 -10.22
C PRO A 85 14.94 -9.38 -10.14
N MET A 86 14.13 -8.96 -11.10
CA MET A 86 12.82 -9.53 -11.39
C MET A 86 12.67 -9.66 -12.90
N VAL A 87 12.40 -10.88 -13.37
CA VAL A 87 12.17 -11.17 -14.78
C VAL A 87 10.77 -11.74 -14.97
N GLN A 88 9.99 -11.13 -15.84
CA GLN A 88 8.69 -11.63 -16.22
C GLN A 88 8.67 -11.95 -17.71
N VAL A 89 8.13 -13.12 -18.04
CA VAL A 89 7.85 -13.54 -19.41
C VAL A 89 6.37 -13.87 -19.54
N ARG A 90 5.73 -13.32 -20.57
CA ARG A 90 4.36 -13.67 -20.93
C ARG A 90 4.33 -14.33 -22.30
N VAL A 91 3.63 -15.47 -22.37
CA VAL A 91 3.42 -16.26 -23.59
C VAL A 91 1.95 -16.28 -23.97
N GLY A 92 1.65 -16.45 -25.26
CA GLY A 92 0.31 -16.35 -25.81
C GLY A 92 0.07 -15.01 -26.47
N SER A 93 -0.90 -14.24 -25.97
CA SER A 93 -1.23 -12.91 -26.50
C SER A 93 -1.74 -11.99 -25.39
N TYR A 94 -1.99 -10.71 -25.73
CA TYR A 94 -2.63 -9.76 -24.78
C TYR A 94 -4.03 -10.21 -24.36
N ASP A 95 -4.75 -10.94 -25.23
CA ASP A 95 -6.09 -11.42 -24.95
C ASP A 95 -6.09 -12.68 -24.07
N LEU A 96 -5.09 -13.55 -24.25
CA LEU A 96 -4.96 -14.79 -23.50
C LEU A 96 -3.50 -15.14 -23.27
N ASP A 97 -3.08 -15.08 -22.00
CA ASP A 97 -1.72 -15.37 -21.59
C ASP A 97 -1.63 -16.32 -20.38
N ASN A 98 -0.43 -16.51 -19.89
CA ASN A 98 -0.08 -17.41 -18.78
C ASN A 98 -0.42 -16.87 -17.39
N THR A 99 -1.11 -15.74 -17.25
CA THR A 99 -1.45 -15.12 -15.95
C THR A 99 -2.94 -15.25 -15.61
N ASN A 100 -3.38 -14.67 -14.50
CA ASN A 100 -4.78 -14.59 -14.08
C ASN A 100 -5.46 -15.93 -13.79
N HIS A 101 -4.72 -16.93 -13.35
CA HIS A 101 -5.28 -18.21 -12.93
C HIS A 101 -4.58 -18.75 -11.68
N LEU A 102 -5.28 -19.60 -10.94
CA LEU A 102 -4.73 -20.30 -9.78
C LEU A 102 -4.21 -21.67 -10.22
N ALA A 103 -2.87 -21.81 -10.27
CA ALA A 103 -2.24 -23.11 -10.51
C ALA A 103 -2.33 -24.01 -9.27
N ALA A 104 -2.09 -25.31 -9.47
CA ALA A 104 -1.96 -26.25 -8.37
C ALA A 104 -0.69 -25.96 -7.55
N GLY A 105 -0.84 -25.52 -6.31
CA GLY A 105 0.26 -25.18 -5.40
C GLY A 105 0.32 -23.68 -5.08
N TYR A 106 0.98 -23.33 -3.98
CA TYR A 106 1.12 -21.96 -3.48
C TYR A 106 2.11 -21.09 -4.29
N GLY A 107 2.63 -21.59 -5.40
CA GLY A 107 3.45 -20.83 -6.34
C GLY A 107 2.58 -20.28 -7.46
N GLY A 108 2.19 -19.03 -7.37
CA GLY A 108 1.32 -18.36 -8.31
C GLY A 108 1.68 -18.62 -9.77
N GLY A 109 0.67 -18.92 -10.58
CA GLY A 109 0.85 -19.25 -11.97
C GLY A 109 1.57 -18.18 -12.75
N GLY A 110 2.65 -18.58 -13.41
CA GLY A 110 3.17 -17.87 -14.56
C GLY A 110 4.01 -16.64 -14.36
N VAL A 111 4.27 -16.21 -13.12
CA VAL A 111 5.28 -15.18 -12.87
C VAL A 111 6.37 -15.77 -12.02
N ARG A 112 7.53 -15.90 -12.58
CA ARG A 112 8.72 -16.18 -11.82
C ARG A 112 9.56 -14.94 -11.75
N TYR A 113 9.71 -14.48 -10.52
CA TYR A 113 10.77 -13.59 -10.17
C TYR A 113 12.01 -14.45 -9.93
N ASP A 114 13.13 -14.10 -10.54
CA ASP A 114 14.39 -14.66 -10.13
C ASP A 114 14.74 -14.00 -8.80
N GLN A 115 14.64 -14.78 -7.73
CA GLN A 115 14.94 -14.30 -6.36
C GLN A 115 16.43 -14.42 -6.04
N ASP A 116 17.24 -14.90 -6.97
CA ASP A 116 18.69 -14.94 -6.81
C ASP A 116 19.23 -13.51 -6.79
N THR A 117 20.08 -13.21 -5.82
CA THR A 117 20.76 -11.92 -5.75
C THR A 117 21.82 -11.81 -6.83
N TRP A 118 21.95 -10.62 -7.42
CA TRP A 118 23.00 -10.36 -8.39
C TRP A 118 24.31 -9.92 -7.73
N PRO A 119 25.46 -10.05 -8.43
CA PRO A 119 26.73 -9.55 -7.98
C PRO A 119 26.63 -8.04 -7.66
N LEU A 120 27.23 -7.64 -6.56
CA LEU A 120 27.35 -6.22 -6.20
C LEU A 120 28.39 -5.50 -7.05
N ASP A 121 29.39 -6.25 -7.54
CA ASP A 121 30.38 -5.72 -8.47
C ASP A 121 29.77 -5.53 -9.87
N ASP A 122 30.13 -4.40 -10.51
CA ASP A 122 29.66 -4.08 -11.84
C ASP A 122 30.35 -4.95 -12.90
N SER A 123 29.65 -5.93 -13.43
CA SER A 123 30.12 -6.83 -14.47
C SER A 123 29.06 -7.04 -15.54
N LEU A 124 29.27 -6.50 -16.73
CA LEU A 124 28.36 -6.70 -17.86
C LEU A 124 28.11 -8.18 -18.16
N GLN A 125 29.18 -8.99 -18.13
CA GLN A 125 29.06 -10.43 -18.40
C GLN A 125 28.24 -11.14 -17.32
N ALA A 126 28.46 -10.82 -16.05
CA ALA A 126 27.71 -11.42 -14.95
C ALA A 126 26.22 -11.01 -15.02
N PHE A 127 25.91 -9.74 -15.28
CA PHE A 127 24.53 -9.28 -15.42
C PHE A 127 23.82 -9.97 -16.59
N ARG A 128 24.48 -10.09 -17.74
CA ARG A 128 23.92 -10.80 -18.91
C ARG A 128 23.69 -12.28 -18.66
N GLN A 129 24.63 -12.95 -17.99
CA GLN A 129 24.52 -14.36 -17.63
C GLN A 129 23.31 -14.59 -16.70
N ASN A 130 23.14 -13.75 -15.67
CA ASN A 130 22.01 -13.85 -14.76
C ASN A 130 20.67 -13.56 -15.46
N LEU A 131 20.58 -12.51 -16.29
CA LEU A 131 19.38 -12.21 -17.08
C LEU A 131 19.00 -13.35 -18.01
N TRP A 132 19.98 -13.94 -18.69
CA TRP A 132 19.74 -15.08 -19.57
C TRP A 132 19.14 -16.28 -18.83
N LEU A 133 19.72 -16.68 -17.69
CA LEU A 133 19.21 -17.78 -16.89
C LEU A 133 17.82 -17.48 -16.29
N ALA A 134 17.62 -16.28 -15.80
CA ALA A 134 16.33 -15.84 -15.26
C ALA A 134 15.24 -15.82 -16.36
N THR A 135 15.57 -15.36 -17.55
CA THR A 135 14.65 -15.36 -18.70
C THR A 135 14.29 -16.79 -19.13
N ASP A 136 15.26 -17.70 -19.18
CA ASP A 136 15.01 -19.11 -19.52
C ASP A 136 14.05 -19.77 -18.51
N ARG A 137 14.29 -19.56 -17.21
CA ARG A 137 13.42 -20.06 -16.13
C ARG A 137 12.02 -19.46 -16.21
N ALA A 138 11.92 -18.14 -16.39
CA ALA A 138 10.64 -17.45 -16.50
C ALA A 138 9.85 -17.90 -17.73
N TYR A 139 10.50 -18.11 -18.86
CA TYR A 139 9.87 -18.62 -20.07
C TYR A 139 9.31 -20.03 -19.88
N LYS A 140 10.10 -20.96 -19.34
CA LYS A 140 9.65 -22.33 -19.06
C LYS A 140 8.44 -22.36 -18.11
N SER A 141 8.50 -21.56 -17.06
CA SER A 141 7.39 -21.42 -16.12
C SER A 141 6.14 -20.81 -16.78
N ALA A 142 6.30 -19.83 -17.67
CA ALA A 142 5.20 -19.21 -18.40
C ALA A 142 4.51 -20.20 -19.35
N VAL A 143 5.26 -21.02 -20.08
CA VAL A 143 4.73 -22.07 -20.98
C VAL A 143 3.93 -23.11 -20.19
N GLU A 144 4.45 -23.58 -19.05
CA GLU A 144 3.75 -24.51 -18.17
C GLU A 144 2.45 -23.92 -17.65
N ALA A 145 2.51 -22.69 -17.12
CA ALA A 145 1.35 -21.99 -16.60
C ALA A 145 0.28 -21.75 -17.67
N PHE A 146 0.68 -21.43 -18.89
CA PHE A 146 -0.24 -21.26 -20.01
C PHE A 146 -0.96 -22.56 -20.38
N SER A 147 -0.25 -23.68 -20.34
CA SER A 147 -0.84 -25.01 -20.58
C SER A 147 -1.87 -25.35 -19.51
N ILE A 148 -1.59 -25.08 -18.24
CA ILE A 148 -2.54 -25.26 -17.12
C ILE A 148 -3.77 -24.37 -17.30
N LYS A 149 -3.59 -23.10 -17.67
CA LYS A 149 -4.70 -22.17 -17.89
C LYS A 149 -5.61 -22.62 -19.03
N LYS A 150 -5.04 -23.08 -20.15
CA LYS A 150 -5.83 -23.63 -21.27
C LYS A 150 -6.70 -24.81 -20.81
N GLU A 151 -6.18 -25.65 -19.93
CA GLU A 151 -6.96 -26.77 -19.36
C GLU A 151 -8.07 -26.29 -18.44
N ILE A 152 -7.80 -25.33 -17.56
CA ILE A 152 -8.84 -24.70 -16.71
C ILE A 152 -9.96 -24.11 -17.56
N LEU A 153 -9.62 -23.38 -18.63
CA LEU A 153 -10.61 -22.78 -19.52
C LEU A 153 -11.51 -23.80 -20.20
N LYS A 154 -10.95 -24.95 -20.62
CA LYS A 154 -11.74 -26.05 -21.18
C LYS A 154 -12.73 -26.64 -20.17
N GLN A 155 -12.33 -26.71 -18.89
CA GLN A 155 -13.13 -27.31 -17.83
C GLN A 155 -14.19 -26.35 -17.26
N THR A 156 -13.97 -25.03 -17.33
CA THR A 156 -14.83 -24.03 -16.66
C THR A 156 -15.85 -23.38 -17.58
N ASN A 157 -15.78 -23.59 -18.89
CA ASN A 157 -16.71 -23.05 -19.89
C ASN A 157 -16.97 -21.53 -19.74
N VAL A 158 -15.88 -20.75 -19.70
CA VAL A 158 -15.94 -19.27 -19.55
C VAL A 158 -16.59 -18.65 -20.78
N THR A 159 -17.70 -17.94 -20.59
CA THR A 159 -18.53 -17.38 -21.67
C THR A 159 -18.17 -15.95 -22.07
N ASP A 160 -17.44 -15.21 -21.24
CA ASP A 160 -17.07 -13.81 -21.49
C ASP A 160 -15.59 -13.57 -21.05
N PRO A 161 -14.62 -14.01 -21.85
CA PRO A 161 -13.21 -13.88 -21.52
C PRO A 161 -12.77 -12.42 -21.66
N LEU A 162 -12.28 -11.83 -20.56
CA LEU A 162 -11.60 -10.55 -20.59
C LEU A 162 -10.16 -10.73 -21.09
N PRO A 163 -9.59 -9.76 -21.86
CA PRO A 163 -8.17 -9.76 -22.16
C PRO A 163 -7.33 -9.89 -20.88
N ASP A 164 -6.20 -10.56 -20.97
CA ASP A 164 -5.36 -10.79 -19.78
C ASP A 164 -4.44 -9.62 -19.46
N PHE A 165 -4.09 -8.82 -20.48
CA PHE A 165 -3.13 -7.75 -20.30
C PHE A 165 -3.41 -6.57 -21.23
N TYR A 166 -3.32 -5.36 -20.68
CA TYR A 166 -3.47 -4.13 -21.45
C TYR A 166 -2.15 -3.75 -22.12
N ARG A 167 -2.17 -3.40 -23.41
CA ARG A 167 -0.99 -2.86 -24.11
C ARG A 167 -0.78 -1.40 -23.71
N ALA A 168 0.28 -1.12 -22.97
CA ALA A 168 0.61 0.22 -22.52
C ALA A 168 1.46 0.99 -23.54
N GLN A 169 1.41 2.32 -23.47
CA GLN A 169 2.34 3.17 -24.22
C GLN A 169 3.72 3.13 -23.58
N PRO A 170 4.79 3.06 -24.38
CA PRO A 170 6.14 3.09 -23.86
C PRO A 170 6.44 4.39 -23.11
N PHE A 171 7.13 4.28 -21.99
CA PHE A 171 7.62 5.41 -21.21
C PHE A 171 9.12 5.31 -20.99
N VAL A 172 9.87 6.36 -21.39
CA VAL A 172 11.33 6.37 -21.26
C VAL A 172 11.75 7.54 -20.39
N LYS A 173 12.40 7.25 -19.24
CA LYS A 173 12.96 8.27 -18.36
C LYS A 173 14.20 7.74 -17.64
N ILE A 174 15.32 8.43 -17.84
CA ILE A 174 16.58 8.16 -17.14
C ILE A 174 16.86 9.34 -16.22
N VAL A 175 16.72 9.13 -14.92
CA VAL A 175 17.01 10.12 -13.91
C VAL A 175 18.47 9.95 -13.46
N PRO A 176 19.33 10.98 -13.55
CA PRO A 176 20.67 10.91 -13.00
C PRO A 176 20.65 10.70 -11.49
N GLY A 177 21.61 9.95 -10.98
CA GLY A 177 21.73 9.67 -9.55
C GLY A 177 22.53 8.42 -9.29
N LYS A 178 22.90 8.23 -8.05
CA LYS A 178 23.57 7.02 -7.53
C LYS A 178 22.83 6.57 -6.29
N LEU A 179 23.05 5.32 -5.91
CA LEU A 179 22.64 4.82 -4.60
C LEU A 179 23.20 5.72 -3.50
N VAL A 180 22.34 6.20 -2.61
CA VAL A 180 22.74 7.07 -1.50
C VAL A 180 22.99 6.19 -0.28
N PRO A 181 24.24 6.12 0.23
CA PRO A 181 24.55 5.30 1.39
C PRO A 181 23.77 5.74 2.64
N ILE A 182 23.29 4.77 3.40
CA ILE A 182 22.58 5.02 4.65
C ILE A 182 23.58 5.08 5.80
N ASN A 183 23.62 6.22 6.52
CA ASN A 183 24.48 6.34 7.70
C ASN A 183 23.87 5.63 8.92
N GLY A 184 24.14 4.33 9.05
CA GLY A 184 23.64 3.50 10.14
C GLY A 184 24.05 3.97 11.53
N GLU A 185 25.25 4.54 11.72
CA GLU A 185 25.73 4.99 13.04
C GLU A 185 24.92 6.18 13.57
N THR A 186 24.62 7.14 12.71
CA THR A 186 23.72 8.26 13.07
C THR A 186 22.36 7.74 13.50
N TRP A 187 21.82 6.77 12.78
CA TRP A 187 20.50 6.22 13.06
C TRP A 187 20.48 5.37 14.33
N LYS A 188 21.52 4.60 14.64
CA LYS A 188 21.65 3.87 15.92
C LYS A 188 21.52 4.84 17.09
N THR A 189 22.29 5.94 17.04
CA THR A 189 22.29 6.95 18.11
C THR A 189 20.92 7.61 18.27
N ARG A 190 20.28 8.02 17.16
CA ARG A 190 18.97 8.67 17.18
C ARG A 190 17.89 7.72 17.70
N THR A 191 17.82 6.49 17.17
CA THR A 191 16.81 5.49 17.54
C THR A 191 16.94 5.11 19.01
N ALA A 192 18.15 4.86 19.50
CA ALA A 192 18.39 4.58 20.91
C ALA A 192 17.96 5.74 21.80
N ARG A 193 18.34 6.97 21.43
CA ARG A 193 17.98 8.20 22.19
C ARG A 193 16.46 8.39 22.30
N VAL A 194 15.71 8.25 21.21
CA VAL A 194 14.24 8.37 21.26
C VAL A 194 13.63 7.30 22.16
N SER A 195 14.18 6.08 22.16
CA SER A 195 13.67 4.98 22.98
C SER A 195 13.89 5.18 24.49
N THR A 196 14.84 6.05 24.92
CA THR A 196 15.07 6.35 26.35
C THR A 196 13.86 7.03 27.01
N VAL A 197 13.01 7.69 26.24
CA VAL A 197 11.80 8.37 26.77
C VAL A 197 10.97 7.42 27.62
N PHE A 198 10.82 6.18 27.19
CA PHE A 198 9.96 5.20 27.88
C PHE A 198 10.50 4.77 29.26
N ALA A 199 11.78 5.01 29.56
CA ALA A 199 12.33 4.75 30.88
C ALA A 199 11.71 5.61 32.00
N ALA A 200 11.12 6.76 31.64
CA ALA A 200 10.40 7.62 32.58
C ALA A 200 8.94 7.20 32.85
N TYR A 201 8.47 6.12 32.21
CA TYR A 201 7.09 5.64 32.26
C TYR A 201 7.02 4.18 32.71
N PRO A 202 7.15 3.89 34.00
CA PRO A 202 7.22 2.52 34.53
C PRO A 202 5.95 1.70 34.27
N GLU A 203 4.84 2.33 33.98
CA GLU A 203 3.59 1.69 33.58
C GLU A 203 3.61 1.12 32.17
N ILE A 204 4.57 1.49 31.32
CA ILE A 204 4.72 0.94 29.98
C ILE A 204 5.43 -0.41 30.06
N MET A 205 4.75 -1.49 29.64
CA MET A 205 5.28 -2.85 29.71
C MET A 205 6.24 -3.16 28.56
N THR A 206 5.91 -2.67 27.36
CA THR A 206 6.76 -2.85 26.18
C THR A 206 6.84 -1.57 25.40
N SER A 207 8.02 -1.26 24.90
CA SER A 207 8.23 -0.14 24.01
C SER A 207 9.26 -0.48 22.94
N GLY A 208 9.17 0.19 21.81
CA GLY A 208 10.12 0.03 20.71
C GLY A 208 10.14 1.27 19.85
N VAL A 209 11.34 1.62 19.41
CA VAL A 209 11.56 2.59 18.34
C VAL A 209 12.26 1.82 17.22
N GLU A 210 11.63 1.79 16.07
CA GLU A 210 12.04 0.98 14.92
C GLU A 210 12.26 1.89 13.72
N LEU A 211 13.47 1.89 13.20
CA LEU A 211 13.84 2.56 11.96
C LEU A 211 13.91 1.52 10.84
N GLU A 212 13.30 1.87 9.73
CA GLU A 212 13.47 1.21 8.43
C GLU A 212 13.86 2.29 7.42
N ALA A 213 15.09 2.23 6.93
CA ALA A 213 15.59 3.12 5.89
C ALA A 213 15.96 2.30 4.65
N LEU A 214 15.49 2.78 3.51
CA LEU A 214 15.71 2.19 2.20
C LEU A 214 16.29 3.26 1.29
N SER A 215 17.32 2.92 0.53
CA SER A 215 17.84 3.68 -0.60
C SER A 215 17.97 2.72 -1.77
N SER A 216 17.43 3.06 -2.92
CA SER A 216 17.46 2.20 -4.10
C SER A 216 17.79 2.96 -5.37
N LEU A 217 18.34 2.23 -6.32
CA LEU A 217 18.45 2.63 -7.71
C LEU A 217 17.66 1.61 -8.53
N SER A 218 16.51 2.06 -9.01
CA SER A 218 15.54 1.21 -9.71
C SER A 218 15.78 1.24 -11.20
N TYR A 219 15.80 0.06 -11.81
CA TYR A 219 15.91 -0.15 -13.25
C TYR A 219 14.68 -0.91 -13.75
N TYR A 220 14.13 -0.44 -14.84
CA TYR A 220 12.99 -1.06 -15.51
C TYR A 220 13.18 -1.07 -17.03
N MET A 221 12.89 -2.18 -17.67
CA MET A 221 12.84 -2.30 -19.13
C MET A 221 11.83 -3.35 -19.55
N ASN A 222 11.05 -3.08 -20.61
CA ASN A 222 10.16 -4.08 -21.19
C ASN A 222 10.24 -4.14 -22.72
N SER A 223 9.66 -5.20 -23.29
CA SER A 223 9.67 -5.43 -24.73
C SER A 223 8.76 -4.48 -25.52
N GLU A 224 7.88 -3.71 -24.89
CA GLU A 224 7.08 -2.66 -25.52
C GLU A 224 7.90 -1.37 -25.76
N GLY A 225 9.07 -1.23 -25.15
CA GLY A 225 9.97 -0.09 -25.32
C GLY A 225 10.04 0.85 -24.11
N SER A 226 9.38 0.55 -23.01
CA SER A 226 9.58 1.32 -21.77
C SER A 226 10.98 1.07 -21.21
N MET A 227 11.63 2.14 -20.72
CA MET A 227 12.94 2.08 -20.10
C MET A 227 13.08 3.17 -19.04
N LEU A 228 13.31 2.78 -17.81
CA LEU A 228 13.48 3.71 -16.71
C LEU A 228 14.70 3.37 -15.87
N ARG A 229 15.29 4.41 -15.32
CA ARG A 229 16.27 4.36 -14.25
C ARG A 229 16.05 5.56 -13.36
N TYR A 230 15.87 5.34 -12.07
CA TYR A 230 15.69 6.43 -11.11
C TYR A 230 16.15 6.03 -9.72
N PRO A 231 16.74 6.98 -8.96
CA PRO A 231 17.00 6.79 -7.55
C PRO A 231 15.70 6.96 -6.76
N ASP A 232 15.53 6.16 -5.73
CA ASP A 232 14.43 6.25 -4.78
C ASP A 232 14.94 6.04 -3.36
N ALA A 233 14.24 6.57 -2.39
CA ALA A 233 14.57 6.39 -0.98
C ALA A 233 13.30 6.51 -0.13
N LEU A 234 13.23 5.72 0.93
CA LEU A 234 12.17 5.83 1.92
C LEU A 234 12.75 5.56 3.29
N THR A 235 12.50 6.45 4.23
CA THR A 235 12.85 6.24 5.62
C THR A 235 11.60 6.36 6.47
N SER A 236 11.36 5.36 7.30
CA SER A 236 10.28 5.36 8.29
C SER A 236 10.84 5.13 9.69
N LEU A 237 10.34 5.87 10.66
CA LEU A 237 10.62 5.66 12.07
C LEU A 237 9.30 5.48 12.80
N ARG A 238 9.11 4.29 13.34
CA ARG A 238 7.94 3.91 14.11
C ARG A 238 8.26 3.88 15.60
N ILE A 239 7.48 4.60 16.37
CA ILE A 239 7.50 4.60 17.83
C ILE A 239 6.26 3.84 18.28
N ARG A 240 6.42 2.80 19.07
CA ARG A 240 5.31 2.01 19.59
C ARG A 240 5.48 1.69 21.06
N ALA A 241 4.38 1.57 21.76
CA ALA A 241 4.38 1.11 23.14
C ALA A 241 3.07 0.37 23.46
N ALA A 242 3.13 -0.50 24.45
CA ALA A 242 1.98 -1.21 24.95
C ALA A 242 2.06 -1.38 26.47
N THR A 243 0.87 -1.46 27.08
CA THR A 243 0.68 -1.70 28.50
C THR A 243 -0.62 -2.48 28.72
N GLN A 244 -0.95 -2.75 29.98
CA GLN A 244 -2.24 -3.33 30.36
C GLN A 244 -2.99 -2.43 31.34
N ALA A 245 -4.29 -2.38 31.20
CA ALA A 245 -5.17 -1.81 32.19
C ALA A 245 -5.35 -2.78 33.37
N PRO A 246 -5.85 -2.32 34.54
CA PRO A 246 -6.05 -3.17 35.71
C PRO A 246 -6.98 -4.37 35.49
N ASP A 247 -7.89 -4.29 34.51
CA ASP A 247 -8.76 -5.41 34.09
C ASP A 247 -8.11 -6.37 33.12
N GLY A 248 -6.82 -6.18 32.81
CA GLY A 248 -6.04 -7.02 31.90
C GLY A 248 -6.11 -6.63 30.43
N MET A 249 -6.95 -5.65 30.04
CA MET A 249 -7.05 -5.20 28.64
C MET A 249 -5.70 -4.67 28.14
N THR A 250 -5.23 -5.21 27.02
CA THR A 250 -4.03 -4.70 26.37
C THR A 250 -4.31 -3.37 25.69
N LEU A 251 -3.48 -2.38 25.99
CA LEU A 251 -3.54 -1.03 25.46
C LEU A 251 -2.29 -0.75 24.64
N ARG A 252 -2.46 -0.20 23.44
CA ARG A 252 -1.39 0.10 22.51
C ARG A 252 -1.51 1.50 21.96
N ASP A 253 -0.37 2.12 21.69
CA ASP A 253 -0.31 3.35 20.91
C ASP A 253 0.98 3.42 20.11
N SER A 254 0.98 4.17 19.00
CA SER A 254 2.13 4.33 18.13
C SER A 254 2.14 5.70 17.45
N ALA A 255 3.33 6.11 17.00
CA ALA A 255 3.51 7.21 16.09
C ALA A 255 4.40 6.75 14.93
N LEU A 256 4.16 7.28 13.73
CA LEU A 256 4.90 6.96 12.53
C LEU A 256 5.37 8.25 11.86
N HIS A 257 6.66 8.33 11.56
CA HIS A 257 7.26 9.39 10.77
C HIS A 257 7.84 8.76 9.50
N ILE A 258 7.50 9.30 8.33
CA ILE A 258 7.98 8.82 7.03
C ILE A 258 8.52 9.99 6.22
N SER A 259 9.59 9.75 5.46
CA SER A 259 10.13 10.70 4.50
C SER A 259 10.85 9.95 3.37
N PHE A 260 10.81 10.49 2.16
CA PHE A 260 11.65 10.01 1.05
C PHE A 260 13.16 10.22 1.31
N GLN A 261 13.52 11.24 2.09
CA GLN A 261 14.90 11.50 2.45
C GLN A 261 15.05 11.35 3.95
N GLY A 262 15.89 10.44 4.38
CA GLY A 262 16.13 10.22 5.81
C GLY A 262 16.56 11.48 6.57
N SER A 263 17.26 12.43 5.90
CA SER A 263 17.60 13.73 6.47
C SER A 263 16.40 14.61 6.81
N ASN A 264 15.27 14.40 6.15
CA ASN A 264 14.05 15.20 6.29
C ASN A 264 12.97 14.52 7.16
N ILE A 265 13.28 13.37 7.74
CA ILE A 265 12.43 12.84 8.81
C ILE A 265 12.45 13.81 9.99
N ALA A 266 11.41 13.83 10.80
CA ALA A 266 11.26 14.78 11.91
C ALA A 266 12.55 15.01 12.72
N ALA A 267 12.75 16.23 13.25
CA ALA A 267 13.86 16.53 14.15
C ALA A 267 13.80 15.69 15.43
N ASP A 268 14.94 15.47 16.10
CA ASP A 268 15.00 14.66 17.32
C ASP A 268 14.03 15.14 18.41
N ALA A 269 13.85 16.46 18.54
CA ALA A 269 12.89 17.02 19.50
C ALA A 269 11.44 16.62 19.16
N ASP A 270 11.08 16.51 17.89
CA ASP A 270 9.75 16.09 17.45
C ASP A 270 9.53 14.60 17.66
N LEU A 271 10.55 13.79 17.40
CA LEU A 271 10.52 12.35 17.66
C LEU A 271 10.36 12.05 19.16
N ILE A 272 11.09 12.79 20.01
CA ILE A 272 10.97 12.70 21.47
C ILE A 272 9.57 13.10 21.91
N ARG A 273 9.03 14.24 21.43
CA ARG A 273 7.65 14.64 21.72
C ARG A 273 6.63 13.58 21.29
N SER A 274 6.84 12.94 20.14
CA SER A 274 5.97 11.85 19.69
C SER A 274 6.03 10.64 20.61
N ALA A 275 7.21 10.28 21.13
CA ALA A 275 7.36 9.20 22.11
C ALA A 275 6.70 9.54 23.44
N GLU A 276 6.86 10.78 23.93
CA GLU A 276 6.18 11.30 25.12
C GLU A 276 4.65 11.28 24.94
N GLN A 277 4.15 11.67 23.76
CA GLN A 277 2.72 11.65 23.46
C GLN A 277 2.17 10.22 23.50
N VAL A 278 2.88 9.25 22.90
CA VAL A 278 2.50 7.82 22.95
C VAL A 278 2.44 7.35 24.41
N ALA A 279 3.46 7.65 25.21
CA ALA A 279 3.48 7.26 26.62
C ALA A 279 2.35 7.91 27.44
N ASN A 280 2.12 9.22 27.24
CA ASN A 280 1.05 9.96 27.94
C ASN A 280 -0.36 9.47 27.54
N ASN A 281 -0.56 9.12 26.27
CA ASN A 281 -1.82 8.52 25.80
C ASN A 281 -2.09 7.20 26.53
N LEU A 282 -1.09 6.31 26.62
CA LEU A 282 -1.21 5.04 27.33
C LEU A 282 -1.45 5.24 28.83
N ARG A 283 -0.73 6.16 29.47
CA ARG A 283 -0.96 6.54 30.87
C ARG A 283 -2.40 7.01 31.13
N ALA A 284 -2.98 7.77 30.20
CA ALA A 284 -4.36 8.19 30.28
C ALA A 284 -5.34 7.03 30.05
N LEU A 285 -5.06 6.17 29.05
CA LEU A 285 -5.89 5.01 28.73
C LEU A 285 -5.95 3.97 29.85
N VAL A 286 -4.85 3.76 30.60
CA VAL A 286 -4.84 2.86 31.77
C VAL A 286 -5.89 3.27 32.80
N LYS A 287 -6.09 4.59 32.97
CA LYS A 287 -7.05 5.16 33.93
C LYS A 287 -8.46 5.32 33.38
N ALA A 288 -8.61 5.25 32.04
CA ALA A 288 -9.88 5.47 31.36
C ALA A 288 -10.85 4.31 31.63
N PRO A 289 -12.15 4.60 31.84
CA PRO A 289 -13.17 3.56 31.94
C PRO A 289 -13.30 2.81 30.58
N VAL A 290 -13.81 1.58 30.67
CA VAL A 290 -14.19 0.82 29.48
C VAL A 290 -15.41 1.46 28.84
N GLY A 291 -15.36 1.65 27.53
CA GLY A 291 -16.47 2.18 26.76
C GLY A 291 -17.64 1.20 26.71
N GLU A 292 -18.83 1.73 26.54
CA GLU A 292 -20.06 0.99 26.37
C GLU A 292 -20.43 0.91 24.89
N THR A 293 -21.21 -0.10 24.51
CA THR A 293 -21.78 -0.18 23.15
C THR A 293 -22.55 1.11 22.86
N TYR A 294 -22.29 1.68 21.70
CA TYR A 294 -22.82 2.98 21.29
C TYR A 294 -23.35 2.92 19.87
N SER A 295 -24.49 3.54 19.62
CA SER A 295 -25.00 3.86 18.30
C SER A 295 -25.48 5.30 18.30
N GLY A 296 -25.01 6.11 17.36
CA GLY A 296 -25.39 7.52 17.25
C GLY A 296 -24.33 8.40 16.58
N PRO A 297 -24.42 9.74 16.80
CA PRO A 297 -23.53 10.68 16.15
C PRO A 297 -22.07 10.51 16.59
N VAL A 298 -21.16 10.49 15.60
CA VAL A 298 -19.72 10.33 15.82
C VAL A 298 -18.95 11.39 15.03
N LEU A 299 -18.12 12.16 15.72
CA LEU A 299 -17.14 13.05 15.09
C LEU A 299 -15.78 12.34 15.04
N ILE A 300 -15.22 12.24 13.84
CA ILE A 300 -13.87 11.74 13.62
C ILE A 300 -12.98 12.92 13.25
N GLU A 301 -11.97 13.22 14.08
CA GLU A 301 -11.03 14.33 13.85
C GLU A 301 -10.15 14.08 12.61
N PRO A 302 -9.51 15.10 12.00
CA PRO A 302 -8.88 15.00 10.69
C PRO A 302 -7.89 13.84 10.52
N MET A 303 -6.99 13.60 11.49
CA MET A 303 -6.03 12.49 11.40
C MET A 303 -6.71 11.12 11.44
N ALA A 304 -7.62 10.93 12.38
CA ALA A 304 -8.40 9.69 12.47
C ALA A 304 -9.31 9.51 11.25
N SER A 305 -9.83 10.61 10.68
CA SER A 305 -10.62 10.61 9.46
C SER A 305 -9.79 10.19 8.24
N ALA A 306 -8.57 10.71 8.09
CA ALA A 306 -7.67 10.29 7.02
C ALA A 306 -7.34 8.79 7.12
N GLN A 307 -7.14 8.27 8.33
CA GLN A 307 -6.95 6.84 8.57
C GLN A 307 -8.21 6.01 8.23
N PHE A 308 -9.38 6.46 8.67
CA PHE A 308 -10.65 5.75 8.48
C PHE A 308 -11.11 5.76 7.01
N LEU A 309 -11.08 6.92 6.37
CA LEU A 309 -11.45 7.06 4.96
C LEU A 309 -10.41 6.41 4.05
N GLY A 310 -9.12 6.51 4.40
CA GLY A 310 -8.04 5.80 3.70
C GLY A 310 -8.23 4.28 3.73
N TYR A 311 -8.70 3.73 4.84
CA TYR A 311 -9.07 2.33 4.94
C TYR A 311 -10.31 2.01 4.09
N LEU A 312 -11.45 2.67 4.33
CA LEU A 312 -12.71 2.32 3.65
C LEU A 312 -12.67 2.59 2.14
N LEU A 313 -12.18 3.76 1.73
CA LEU A 313 -12.09 4.10 0.32
C LEU A 313 -10.93 3.37 -0.34
N GLY A 314 -9.73 3.39 0.25
CA GLY A 314 -8.53 2.81 -0.33
C GLY A 314 -8.65 1.33 -0.68
N GLU A 315 -9.42 0.57 0.09
CA GLU A 315 -9.69 -0.84 -0.21
C GLU A 315 -10.82 -1.02 -1.26
N ASN A 316 -11.74 -0.07 -1.38
CA ASN A 316 -12.95 -0.25 -2.20
C ASN A 316 -12.94 0.50 -3.54
N ILE A 317 -12.09 1.53 -3.71
CA ILE A 317 -11.93 2.22 -5.00
C ILE A 317 -10.99 1.49 -5.97
N ARG A 318 -10.40 0.39 -5.57
CA ARG A 318 -9.55 -0.48 -6.38
C ARG A 318 -10.29 -1.77 -6.73
N ILE A 319 -10.23 -2.16 -7.98
CA ILE A 319 -10.83 -3.42 -8.43
C ILE A 319 -9.73 -4.32 -8.98
N PRO A 320 -9.23 -5.28 -8.20
CA PRO A 320 -8.35 -6.30 -8.71
C PRO A 320 -9.14 -7.31 -9.55
N ARG A 321 -8.51 -7.88 -10.57
CA ARG A 321 -9.13 -8.94 -11.35
C ARG A 321 -9.14 -10.25 -10.56
N LYS A 322 -10.30 -10.90 -10.49
CA LYS A 322 -10.42 -12.24 -9.88
C LYS A 322 -9.75 -13.28 -10.78
N PRO A 323 -8.77 -14.05 -10.29
CA PRO A 323 -8.12 -15.08 -11.09
C PRO A 323 -9.06 -16.27 -11.36
N LEU A 324 -8.83 -16.94 -12.50
CA LEU A 324 -9.53 -18.18 -12.84
C LEU A 324 -9.08 -19.30 -11.89
N ALA A 325 -10.02 -20.15 -11.48
CA ALA A 325 -9.74 -21.36 -10.71
C ALA A 325 -10.33 -22.58 -11.41
N GLY A 326 -9.67 -23.71 -11.30
CA GLY A 326 -10.20 -24.99 -11.76
C GLY A 326 -11.44 -25.42 -10.98
N PRO A 327 -12.22 -26.39 -11.49
CA PRO A 327 -13.42 -26.88 -10.84
C PRO A 327 -13.15 -27.33 -9.40
N GLY A 328 -14.07 -26.98 -8.47
CA GLY A 328 -13.97 -27.34 -7.06
C GLY A 328 -12.91 -26.56 -6.25
N ARG A 329 -12.25 -25.55 -6.85
CA ARG A 329 -11.29 -24.69 -6.15
C ARG A 329 -11.89 -23.32 -5.86
N SER A 330 -11.74 -22.88 -4.64
CA SER A 330 -12.06 -21.52 -4.20
C SER A 330 -10.80 -20.66 -4.23
N VAL A 331 -10.90 -19.46 -4.80
CA VAL A 331 -9.86 -18.45 -4.72
C VAL A 331 -10.15 -17.56 -3.52
N PRO A 332 -9.25 -17.44 -2.54
CA PRO A 332 -9.39 -16.42 -1.51
C PRO A 332 -9.22 -15.05 -2.19
N PHE A 333 -10.35 -14.38 -2.41
CA PHE A 333 -10.40 -13.12 -3.14
C PHE A 333 -11.38 -12.16 -2.46
N ALA A 334 -10.88 -11.01 -2.04
CA ALA A 334 -11.71 -9.93 -1.53
C ALA A 334 -12.21 -9.08 -2.69
N SER A 335 -13.51 -9.11 -2.93
CA SER A 335 -14.15 -8.18 -3.85
C SER A 335 -14.35 -6.83 -3.19
N SER A 336 -14.27 -5.76 -3.99
CA SER A 336 -14.62 -4.43 -3.53
C SER A 336 -16.14 -4.31 -3.33
N GLU A 337 -16.55 -3.63 -2.25
CA GLU A 337 -17.96 -3.27 -2.07
C GLU A 337 -18.46 -2.27 -3.12
N PHE A 338 -17.57 -1.62 -3.87
CA PHE A 338 -17.91 -0.70 -4.96
C PHE A 338 -17.96 -1.37 -6.33
N GLU A 339 -17.64 -2.66 -6.43
CA GLU A 339 -17.72 -3.38 -7.69
C GLU A 339 -19.16 -3.30 -8.27
N GLY A 340 -19.26 -2.92 -9.54
CA GLY A 340 -20.55 -2.73 -10.22
C GLY A 340 -21.33 -1.46 -9.82
N LYS A 341 -20.78 -0.55 -9.03
CA LYS A 341 -21.47 0.65 -8.54
C LYS A 341 -21.09 1.95 -9.27
N ILE A 342 -20.45 1.87 -10.42
CA ILE A 342 -20.19 3.07 -11.25
C ILE A 342 -21.52 3.79 -11.54
N GLY A 343 -21.52 5.12 -11.40
CA GLY A 343 -22.71 5.95 -11.54
C GLY A 343 -23.59 6.04 -10.30
N SER A 344 -23.33 5.22 -9.27
CA SER A 344 -24.07 5.26 -8.00
C SER A 344 -23.50 6.33 -7.06
N ARG A 345 -24.38 6.94 -6.27
CA ARG A 345 -23.99 7.82 -5.18
C ARG A 345 -23.45 6.98 -4.01
N VAL A 346 -22.20 7.21 -3.64
CA VAL A 346 -21.49 6.47 -2.57
C VAL A 346 -21.06 7.38 -1.42
N LEU A 347 -21.02 8.69 -1.65
CA LEU A 347 -20.71 9.74 -0.68
C LEU A 347 -21.77 10.86 -0.75
N PRO A 348 -21.83 11.75 0.25
CA PRO A 348 -22.56 13.02 0.13
C PRO A 348 -22.12 13.81 -1.11
N GLU A 349 -23.05 14.53 -1.71
CA GLU A 349 -22.83 15.23 -2.99
C GLU A 349 -21.73 16.32 -2.91
N TRP A 350 -21.43 16.82 -1.76
CA TRP A 350 -20.41 17.85 -1.53
C TRP A 350 -19.00 17.28 -1.28
N LEU A 351 -18.82 15.95 -1.35
CA LEU A 351 -17.52 15.26 -1.23
C LEU A 351 -17.06 14.74 -2.60
N ASP A 352 -15.78 14.99 -2.88
CA ASP A 352 -15.07 14.51 -4.05
C ASP A 352 -13.83 13.72 -3.62
N VAL A 353 -13.44 12.70 -4.40
CA VAL A 353 -12.26 11.87 -4.14
C VAL A 353 -11.44 11.74 -5.41
N VAL A 354 -10.16 12.11 -5.31
CA VAL A 354 -9.20 12.04 -6.40
C VAL A 354 -7.95 11.32 -5.91
N ASP A 355 -7.41 10.40 -6.69
CA ASP A 355 -6.06 9.88 -6.50
C ASP A 355 -5.11 10.49 -7.53
N ASP A 356 -4.03 11.13 -7.09
CA ASP A 356 -3.08 11.80 -7.97
C ASP A 356 -1.62 11.51 -7.59
N PRO A 357 -1.06 10.40 -8.06
CA PRO A 357 0.34 10.04 -7.81
C PRO A 357 1.35 10.92 -8.54
N THR A 358 0.91 11.84 -9.38
CA THR A 358 1.84 12.73 -10.13
C THR A 358 2.28 13.93 -9.31
N GLN A 359 1.55 14.26 -8.23
CA GLN A 359 1.91 15.35 -7.32
C GLN A 359 2.96 14.90 -6.32
N THR A 360 3.98 15.74 -6.11
CA THR A 360 5.08 15.52 -5.16
C THR A 360 4.90 16.29 -3.86
N GLU A 361 4.08 17.34 -3.86
CA GLU A 361 3.83 18.22 -2.74
C GLU A 361 2.42 18.81 -2.80
N PHE A 362 1.80 19.01 -1.64
CA PHE A 362 0.54 19.73 -1.50
C PHE A 362 0.49 20.49 -0.17
N ARG A 363 0.25 21.82 -0.24
CA ARG A 363 0.19 22.71 0.94
C ARG A 363 1.42 22.60 1.86
N GLY A 364 2.62 22.48 1.29
CA GLY A 364 3.86 22.35 2.04
C GLY A 364 4.12 20.97 2.63
N HIS A 365 3.26 19.98 2.37
CA HIS A 365 3.45 18.59 2.76
C HIS A 365 4.02 17.78 1.58
N THR A 366 5.12 17.07 1.79
CA THR A 366 5.69 16.16 0.79
C THR A 366 4.81 14.92 0.69
N LEU A 367 4.33 14.63 -0.51
CA LEU A 367 3.43 13.50 -0.78
C LEU A 367 4.25 12.24 -1.07
N ILE A 368 4.21 11.27 -0.17
CA ILE A 368 4.99 10.02 -0.32
C ILE A 368 4.35 9.00 -1.27
N GLY A 369 3.11 9.22 -1.68
CA GLY A 369 2.43 8.39 -2.67
C GLY A 369 2.78 8.71 -4.13
N HIS A 370 3.76 9.60 -4.38
CA HIS A 370 4.27 9.91 -5.71
C HIS A 370 5.15 8.80 -6.28
N TYR A 371 5.01 8.51 -7.56
CA TYR A 371 5.89 7.60 -8.31
C TYR A 371 5.85 7.90 -9.81
N LEU A 372 6.88 7.43 -10.53
CA LEU A 372 7.04 7.69 -11.97
C LEU A 372 6.32 6.69 -12.85
N ILE A 373 6.36 5.42 -12.46
CA ILE A 373 5.63 4.30 -13.07
C ILE A 373 5.14 3.37 -11.97
N ASP A 374 4.08 2.63 -12.26
CA ASP A 374 3.68 1.51 -11.43
C ASP A 374 4.53 0.25 -11.68
N ASN A 375 4.26 -0.82 -10.95
CA ASN A 375 4.99 -2.07 -11.09
C ASN A 375 4.69 -2.82 -12.41
N ASP A 376 3.71 -2.37 -13.18
CA ASP A 376 3.40 -2.87 -14.52
C ASP A 376 4.07 -2.03 -15.63
N GLY A 377 4.88 -1.03 -15.27
CA GLY A 377 5.55 -0.15 -16.22
C GLY A 377 4.66 0.92 -16.85
N VAL A 378 3.53 1.23 -16.22
CA VAL A 378 2.58 2.22 -16.69
C VAL A 378 2.78 3.55 -15.95
N GLN A 379 2.83 4.65 -16.69
CA GLN A 379 2.85 5.98 -16.09
C GLN A 379 1.51 6.26 -15.40
N PRO A 380 1.50 6.69 -14.12
CA PRO A 380 0.27 7.01 -13.43
C PRO A 380 -0.37 8.28 -13.99
N ARG A 381 -1.68 8.37 -13.87
CA ARG A 381 -2.45 9.58 -14.16
C ARG A 381 -3.32 9.96 -12.96
N PRO A 382 -3.70 11.23 -12.81
CA PRO A 382 -4.75 11.62 -11.89
C PRO A 382 -6.05 10.90 -12.23
N VAL A 383 -6.74 10.38 -11.21
CA VAL A 383 -8.01 9.66 -11.36
C VAL A 383 -9.07 10.32 -10.48
N SER A 384 -10.09 10.90 -11.11
CA SER A 384 -11.28 11.38 -10.41
C SER A 384 -12.20 10.20 -10.11
N LEU A 385 -12.07 9.68 -8.89
CA LEU A 385 -12.75 8.45 -8.45
C LEU A 385 -14.21 8.70 -8.10
N ILE A 386 -14.46 9.77 -7.35
CA ILE A 386 -15.81 10.16 -6.91
C ILE A 386 -15.97 11.66 -7.16
N GLU A 387 -17.02 12.02 -7.91
CA GLU A 387 -17.38 13.40 -8.20
C GLU A 387 -18.82 13.67 -7.76
N ASN A 388 -19.03 14.74 -7.00
CA ASN A 388 -20.34 15.06 -6.44
C ASN A 388 -20.99 13.87 -5.71
N GLY A 389 -20.16 13.12 -4.96
CA GLY A 389 -20.57 11.91 -4.24
C GLY A 389 -20.88 10.69 -5.13
N VAL A 390 -20.73 10.78 -6.45
CA VAL A 390 -21.01 9.73 -7.42
C VAL A 390 -19.72 9.02 -7.84
N LEU A 391 -19.67 7.71 -7.73
CA LEU A 391 -18.53 6.89 -8.17
C LEU A 391 -18.39 6.95 -9.69
N LYS A 392 -17.24 7.40 -10.19
CA LYS A 392 -16.95 7.60 -11.61
C LYS A 392 -15.96 6.61 -12.17
N GLU A 393 -14.95 6.25 -11.38
CA GLU A 393 -13.84 5.43 -11.84
C GLU A 393 -13.27 4.55 -10.73
N TYR A 394 -12.43 3.58 -11.12
CA TYR A 394 -11.66 2.72 -10.22
C TYR A 394 -10.16 2.88 -10.49
N LEU A 395 -9.35 2.62 -9.47
CA LEU A 395 -7.93 2.38 -9.65
C LEU A 395 -7.70 0.99 -10.26
N ARG A 396 -6.86 0.91 -11.30
CA ARG A 396 -6.62 -0.32 -12.07
C ARG A 396 -5.13 -0.54 -12.33
N SER A 397 -4.74 -1.81 -12.35
CA SER A 397 -3.47 -2.29 -12.89
C SER A 397 -3.58 -2.54 -14.41
N ARG A 398 -2.59 -3.19 -15.00
CA ARG A 398 -2.66 -3.61 -16.42
C ARG A 398 -3.55 -4.81 -16.69
N GLN A 399 -4.23 -5.34 -15.69
CA GLN A 399 -5.22 -6.39 -15.86
C GLN A 399 -6.58 -5.77 -16.16
N PRO A 400 -7.13 -5.93 -17.38
CA PRO A 400 -8.47 -5.46 -17.70
C PRO A 400 -9.54 -6.06 -16.80
N ILE A 401 -10.50 -5.23 -16.43
CA ILE A 401 -11.71 -5.65 -15.72
C ILE A 401 -12.94 -5.30 -16.55
N LYS A 402 -14.09 -5.89 -16.23
CA LYS A 402 -15.32 -5.69 -16.99
C LYS A 402 -15.68 -4.19 -17.12
N GLY A 403 -15.79 -3.72 -18.35
CA GLY A 403 -16.09 -2.32 -18.67
C GLY A 403 -14.89 -1.37 -18.66
N PHE A 404 -13.70 -1.84 -18.28
CA PHE A 404 -12.48 -1.03 -18.18
C PHE A 404 -11.28 -1.80 -18.76
N PRO A 405 -10.97 -1.58 -20.05
CA PRO A 405 -9.92 -2.33 -20.73
C PRO A 405 -8.50 -1.79 -20.48
N ASP A 406 -8.37 -0.57 -19.93
CA ASP A 406 -7.11 0.16 -19.75
C ASP A 406 -6.59 0.09 -18.31
N SER A 407 -5.38 0.61 -18.11
CA SER A 407 -4.77 0.82 -16.79
C SER A 407 -4.84 2.29 -16.39
N THR A 408 -4.91 2.55 -15.09
CA THR A 408 -4.73 3.89 -14.52
C THR A 408 -3.30 4.14 -14.04
N GLY A 409 -2.40 3.15 -14.18
CA GLY A 409 -1.02 3.22 -13.67
C GLY A 409 -0.95 3.09 -12.15
N HIS A 410 -1.79 2.24 -11.55
CA HIS A 410 -1.85 2.04 -10.10
C HIS A 410 -1.49 0.62 -9.65
N GLY A 411 -0.96 -0.22 -10.54
CA GLY A 411 -0.53 -1.59 -10.25
C GLY A 411 0.73 -1.61 -9.39
N ARG A 412 0.63 -1.40 -8.08
CA ARG A 412 1.79 -1.15 -7.20
C ARG A 412 2.09 -2.27 -6.20
N LEU A 413 1.17 -3.18 -5.93
CA LEU A 413 1.40 -4.32 -5.06
C LEU A 413 1.33 -5.63 -5.82
N LEU A 414 2.25 -6.53 -5.54
CA LEU A 414 2.25 -7.86 -6.15
C LEU A 414 1.06 -8.67 -5.65
N ALA A 415 0.27 -9.19 -6.58
CA ALA A 415 -0.71 -10.23 -6.32
C ALA A 415 -0.09 -11.60 -6.60
N GLY A 416 -0.49 -12.62 -5.84
CA GLY A 416 0.08 -13.97 -5.95
C GLY A 416 -0.23 -14.72 -7.25
N PHE A 417 -0.75 -14.06 -8.30
CA PHE A 417 -1.23 -14.71 -9.54
C PHE A 417 -0.57 -14.15 -10.80
N GLY A 418 0.61 -13.61 -10.66
CA GLY A 418 1.35 -13.06 -11.78
C GLY A 418 0.90 -11.68 -12.22
N ALA A 419 0.23 -10.96 -11.34
CA ALA A 419 -0.29 -9.65 -11.60
C ALA A 419 -0.01 -8.69 -10.46
N ASN A 420 -0.05 -7.40 -10.74
CA ASN A 420 0.01 -6.38 -9.71
C ASN A 420 -1.41 -5.93 -9.34
N GLN A 421 -1.62 -5.69 -8.04
CA GLN A 421 -2.87 -5.13 -7.54
C GLN A 421 -2.82 -3.60 -7.59
N PRO A 422 -3.94 -2.95 -7.96
CA PRO A 422 -4.03 -1.50 -7.84
C PRO A 422 -4.02 -1.07 -6.37
N VAL A 423 -3.37 0.07 -6.10
CA VAL A 423 -3.26 0.68 -4.76
C VAL A 423 -3.29 2.19 -4.90
N ILE A 424 -3.89 2.85 -3.92
CA ILE A 424 -3.89 4.31 -3.82
C ILE A 424 -2.45 4.86 -3.77
N GLY A 425 -2.24 5.99 -4.44
CA GLY A 425 -1.02 6.79 -4.35
C GLY A 425 -1.21 7.97 -3.39
N ASN A 426 -1.61 9.11 -3.92
CA ASN A 426 -1.96 10.29 -3.14
C ASN A 426 -3.48 10.50 -3.21
N LEU A 427 -4.19 10.02 -2.20
CA LEU A 427 -5.65 10.09 -2.12
C LEU A 427 -6.10 11.38 -1.45
N PHE A 428 -6.83 12.20 -2.18
CA PHE A 428 -7.39 13.46 -1.71
C PHE A 428 -8.90 13.33 -1.53
N ILE A 429 -9.38 13.44 -0.30
CA ILE A 429 -10.80 13.57 0.02
C ILE A 429 -11.09 15.05 0.26
N ARG A 430 -11.88 15.65 -0.63
CA ARG A 430 -12.14 17.10 -0.66
C ARG A 430 -13.60 17.38 -0.36
N ALA A 431 -13.85 18.29 0.58
CA ALA A 431 -15.18 18.77 0.90
C ALA A 431 -15.38 20.18 0.32
N ARG A 432 -16.47 20.40 -0.41
CA ARG A 432 -16.83 21.73 -0.92
C ARG A 432 -17.56 22.60 0.11
N GLN A 433 -18.12 21.96 1.11
CA GLN A 433 -18.79 22.61 2.23
C GLN A 433 -18.10 22.17 3.52
N THR A 434 -17.53 23.12 4.24
CA THR A 434 -16.75 22.86 5.45
C THR A 434 -17.14 23.77 6.58
N LYS A 435 -16.84 23.37 7.81
CA LYS A 435 -16.98 24.13 9.05
C LYS A 435 -15.70 24.00 9.86
N LYS A 436 -15.42 24.95 10.75
CA LYS A 436 -14.33 24.78 11.72
C LYS A 436 -14.58 23.56 12.61
N LEU A 437 -13.53 22.87 13.01
CA LEU A 437 -13.64 21.65 13.83
C LEU A 437 -14.45 21.89 15.12
N ASP A 438 -14.26 23.05 15.78
CA ASP A 438 -15.03 23.42 16.95
C ASP A 438 -16.53 23.58 16.63
N ALA A 439 -16.89 24.09 15.47
CA ALA A 439 -18.28 24.16 15.03
C ALA A 439 -18.89 22.76 14.79
N LEU A 440 -18.08 21.79 14.32
CA LEU A 440 -18.52 20.40 14.22
C LEU A 440 -18.73 19.77 15.61
N LYS A 441 -17.88 20.09 16.59
CA LYS A 441 -18.09 19.65 17.99
C LYS A 441 -19.40 20.21 18.56
N GLN A 442 -19.69 21.47 18.31
CA GLN A 442 -20.97 22.07 18.72
C GLN A 442 -22.16 21.43 18.00
N GLN A 443 -22.02 21.11 16.72
CA GLN A 443 -23.02 20.38 15.95
C GLN A 443 -23.26 18.98 16.54
N LEU A 444 -22.20 18.24 16.90
CA LEU A 444 -22.30 16.94 17.59
C LEU A 444 -23.07 17.10 18.91
N ILE A 445 -22.75 18.10 19.73
CA ILE A 445 -23.46 18.40 21.01
C ILE A 445 -24.94 18.68 20.75
N SER A 446 -25.25 19.48 19.74
CA SER A 446 -26.64 19.76 19.38
C SER A 446 -27.41 18.51 18.96
N MET A 447 -26.78 17.62 18.19
CA MET A 447 -27.38 16.36 17.75
C MET A 447 -27.70 15.42 18.92
N ILE A 448 -26.77 15.28 19.87
CA ILE A 448 -27.00 14.42 21.04
C ILE A 448 -28.11 14.98 21.93
N GLN A 449 -28.21 16.32 22.10
CA GLN A 449 -29.29 16.97 22.83
C GLN A 449 -30.64 16.72 22.15
N GLN A 450 -30.74 16.94 20.84
CA GLN A 450 -31.97 16.71 20.05
C GLN A 450 -32.45 15.26 20.13
N ARG A 451 -31.52 14.31 20.21
CA ARG A 451 -31.81 12.86 20.27
C ARG A 451 -31.93 12.33 21.72
N ASN A 452 -31.87 13.19 22.71
CA ASN A 452 -31.86 12.83 24.14
C ASN A 452 -30.82 11.77 24.50
N LYS A 453 -29.63 11.82 23.83
CA LYS A 453 -28.54 10.92 24.14
C LYS A 453 -27.68 11.47 25.29
N PRO A 454 -27.17 10.61 26.17
CA PRO A 454 -26.36 11.06 27.31
C PRO A 454 -25.00 11.63 26.89
N TYR A 455 -24.46 11.17 25.72
CA TYR A 455 -23.20 11.61 25.15
C TYR A 455 -23.15 11.31 23.66
N GLY A 456 -22.20 11.94 22.96
CA GLY A 456 -21.73 11.60 21.62
C GLY A 456 -20.31 11.03 21.68
N ILE A 457 -19.81 10.53 20.53
CA ILE A 457 -18.44 10.00 20.43
C ILE A 457 -17.58 10.92 19.57
N LEU A 458 -16.35 11.17 20.06
CA LEU A 458 -15.27 11.82 19.34
C LEU A 458 -14.10 10.84 19.22
N ILE A 459 -13.62 10.62 17.99
CA ILE A 459 -12.46 9.77 17.71
C ILE A 459 -11.31 10.65 17.22
N ARG A 460 -10.19 10.67 17.98
CA ARG A 460 -8.99 11.46 17.66
C ARG A 460 -7.93 10.65 16.94
N LYS A 461 -7.88 9.33 17.19
CA LYS A 461 -6.83 8.47 16.63
C LYS A 461 -7.34 7.06 16.43
N LEU A 462 -6.92 6.46 15.33
CA LEU A 462 -7.06 5.04 15.06
C LEU A 462 -5.69 4.36 15.14
N ASP A 463 -5.66 3.07 15.45
CA ASP A 463 -4.46 2.24 15.39
C ASP A 463 -4.25 1.76 13.93
N TYR A 464 -3.70 2.67 13.10
CA TYR A 464 -3.40 2.39 11.70
C TYR A 464 -2.15 3.16 11.24
N PRO A 465 -1.11 2.51 10.73
CA PRO A 465 -0.92 1.06 10.70
C PRO A 465 -0.86 0.48 12.11
N SER A 466 -1.23 -0.79 12.25
CA SER A 466 -1.30 -1.46 13.56
C SER A 466 -0.02 -1.31 14.37
N SER A 467 -0.15 -0.99 15.64
CA SER A 467 0.95 -1.02 16.62
C SER A 467 1.30 -2.45 17.06
N ALA A 468 0.63 -3.45 16.51
CA ALA A 468 0.81 -4.85 16.85
C ALA A 468 2.26 -5.33 16.65
N SER A 469 2.69 -6.23 17.50
CA SER A 469 3.94 -6.95 17.34
C SER A 469 3.89 -7.90 16.15
N MET A 470 5.05 -8.41 15.70
CA MET A 470 5.11 -9.38 14.61
C MET A 470 4.28 -10.65 14.88
N GLY A 471 4.25 -11.14 16.11
CA GLY A 471 3.43 -12.29 16.48
C GLY A 471 1.93 -12.02 16.35
N GLU A 472 1.48 -10.83 16.73
CA GLU A 472 0.10 -10.41 16.60
C GLU A 472 -0.28 -10.17 15.13
N LEU A 473 0.62 -9.60 14.33
CA LEU A 473 0.42 -9.49 12.88
C LEU A 473 0.28 -10.86 12.21
N GLN A 474 1.08 -11.84 12.62
CA GLN A 474 0.96 -13.23 12.16
C GLN A 474 -0.40 -13.83 12.53
N ALA A 475 -0.88 -13.60 13.75
CA ALA A 475 -2.19 -14.07 14.18
C ALA A 475 -3.33 -13.41 13.36
N ILE A 476 -3.25 -12.11 13.10
CA ILE A 476 -4.18 -11.38 12.24
C ILE A 476 -4.19 -11.98 10.83
N ILE A 477 -3.02 -12.17 10.22
CA ILE A 477 -2.89 -12.74 8.87
C ILE A 477 -3.46 -14.16 8.82
N THR A 478 -3.16 -14.99 9.83
CA THR A 478 -3.69 -16.35 9.92
C THR A 478 -5.22 -16.36 10.00
N SER A 479 -5.77 -15.48 10.83
CA SER A 479 -7.23 -15.30 10.96
C SER A 479 -7.88 -14.85 9.64
N MET A 480 -7.25 -13.92 8.91
CA MET A 480 -7.73 -13.46 7.60
C MET A 480 -7.73 -14.59 6.56
N VAL A 481 -6.68 -15.40 6.54
CA VAL A 481 -6.57 -16.55 5.63
C VAL A 481 -7.62 -17.61 5.96
N GLN A 482 -7.83 -17.91 7.24
CA GLN A 482 -8.79 -18.91 7.70
C GLN A 482 -10.25 -18.50 7.48
N SER A 483 -10.56 -17.21 7.59
CA SER A 483 -11.92 -16.69 7.35
C SER A 483 -12.30 -16.62 5.86
N GLY A 484 -11.38 -16.96 4.95
CA GLY A 484 -11.62 -16.90 3.50
C GLY A 484 -11.85 -15.49 2.96
N GLY A 485 -11.72 -14.49 3.83
CA GLY A 485 -11.90 -13.07 3.51
C GLY A 485 -10.56 -12.38 3.34
N GLY A 486 -10.27 -11.88 2.15
CA GLY A 486 -9.04 -11.14 1.86
C GLY A 486 -9.07 -9.68 2.32
N GLY A 487 -10.07 -9.24 3.08
CA GLY A 487 -10.18 -7.86 3.55
C GLY A 487 -9.33 -7.58 4.79
N ARG A 488 -8.70 -6.40 4.87
CA ARG A 488 -8.06 -5.94 6.11
C ARG A 488 -9.11 -5.72 7.19
N PRO A 489 -8.85 -6.07 8.47
CA PRO A 489 -9.71 -5.68 9.56
C PRO A 489 -9.77 -4.15 9.68
N ALA A 490 -10.92 -3.62 10.08
CA ALA A 490 -11.05 -2.19 10.33
C ALA A 490 -10.06 -1.74 11.40
N PRO A 491 -9.40 -0.57 11.23
CA PRO A 491 -8.48 -0.06 12.23
C PRO A 491 -9.21 0.20 13.55
N LEU A 492 -8.56 -0.14 14.67
CA LEU A 492 -9.17 0.02 15.99
C LEU A 492 -9.16 1.49 16.43
N PRO A 493 -10.27 2.01 16.99
CA PRO A 493 -10.27 3.31 17.64
C PRO A 493 -9.35 3.31 18.87
N ALA A 494 -8.25 4.08 18.80
CA ALA A 494 -7.23 4.14 19.84
C ALA A 494 -7.52 5.22 20.88
N LEU A 495 -7.88 6.43 20.44
CA LEU A 495 -8.26 7.52 21.33
C LEU A 495 -9.70 7.93 21.06
N VAL A 496 -10.58 7.51 21.97
CA VAL A 496 -12.02 7.72 21.89
C VAL A 496 -12.49 8.50 23.10
N TYR A 497 -13.30 9.51 22.87
CA TYR A 497 -13.85 10.35 23.93
C TYR A 497 -15.37 10.35 23.88
N LYS A 498 -16.01 10.25 25.03
CA LYS A 498 -17.40 10.65 25.21
C LYS A 498 -17.45 12.19 25.26
N ILE A 499 -18.31 12.81 24.48
CA ILE A 499 -18.63 14.24 24.56
C ILE A 499 -20.01 14.39 25.16
N TYR A 500 -20.10 15.07 26.30
CA TYR A 500 -21.34 15.32 27.01
C TYR A 500 -22.06 16.59 26.50
N PRO A 501 -23.37 16.75 26.78
CA PRO A 501 -24.11 17.95 26.38
C PRO A 501 -23.56 19.28 26.94
N ASP A 502 -22.78 19.23 28.00
CA ASP A 502 -22.10 20.38 28.62
C ASP A 502 -20.72 20.68 27.96
N GLY A 503 -20.31 19.90 26.98
CA GLY A 503 -19.02 20.03 26.28
C GLY A 503 -17.86 19.31 26.98
N ARG A 504 -18.06 18.67 28.12
CA ARG A 504 -17.02 17.87 28.78
C ARG A 504 -16.65 16.65 27.96
N GLU A 505 -15.35 16.38 27.87
CA GLU A 505 -14.79 15.21 27.21
C GLU A 505 -14.28 14.18 28.22
N GLU A 506 -14.58 12.91 28.02
CA GLU A 506 -14.11 11.80 28.84
C GLU A 506 -13.49 10.73 27.98
N LEU A 507 -12.19 10.47 28.19
CA LEU A 507 -11.48 9.39 27.48
C LEU A 507 -12.05 8.03 27.90
N VAL A 508 -12.34 7.17 26.92
CA VAL A 508 -12.76 5.78 27.13
C VAL A 508 -11.91 4.83 26.31
N ARG A 509 -11.87 3.54 26.68
CA ARG A 509 -11.05 2.52 26.02
C ARG A 509 -11.85 1.28 25.65
N GLY A 510 -11.26 0.44 24.77
CA GLY A 510 -11.80 -0.88 24.45
C GLY A 510 -13.05 -0.87 23.58
N LEU A 511 -13.19 0.16 22.73
CA LEU A 511 -14.22 0.20 21.70
C LEU A 511 -13.68 -0.22 20.33
N ARG A 512 -14.50 -0.88 19.54
CA ARG A 512 -14.24 -1.19 18.14
C ARG A 512 -15.44 -0.83 17.28
N PHE A 513 -15.22 -0.56 16.02
CA PHE A 513 -16.30 -0.35 15.06
C PHE A 513 -17.13 -1.61 14.87
N ARG A 514 -18.44 -1.45 14.76
CA ARG A 514 -19.40 -2.51 14.43
C ARG A 514 -20.11 -2.17 13.13
N GLY A 515 -20.19 -3.15 12.22
CA GLY A 515 -20.98 -3.04 10.98
C GLY A 515 -20.54 -1.95 10.00
N VAL A 516 -19.33 -1.38 10.18
CA VAL A 516 -18.80 -0.35 9.28
C VAL A 516 -18.52 -0.94 7.90
N SER A 517 -19.06 -0.29 6.89
CA SER A 517 -18.89 -0.63 5.47
C SER A 517 -18.93 0.64 4.63
N THR A 518 -18.79 0.51 3.31
CA THR A 518 -18.91 1.66 2.41
C THR A 518 -20.29 2.32 2.45
N ARG A 519 -21.32 1.64 2.97
CA ARG A 519 -22.65 2.23 3.16
C ARG A 519 -22.63 3.33 4.22
N SER A 520 -21.83 3.15 5.28
CA SER A 520 -21.68 4.14 6.35
C SER A 520 -21.17 5.49 5.84
N LEU A 521 -20.47 5.53 4.72
CA LEU A 521 -19.97 6.77 4.13
C LEU A 521 -21.07 7.75 3.69
N ARG A 522 -22.29 7.27 3.47
CA ARG A 522 -23.45 8.12 3.13
C ARG A 522 -23.98 8.91 4.31
N ASP A 523 -23.67 8.47 5.52
CA ASP A 523 -24.14 9.07 6.75
C ASP A 523 -23.22 10.20 7.24
N ILE A 524 -22.24 10.61 6.41
CA ILE A 524 -21.40 11.79 6.66
C ILE A 524 -22.24 13.05 6.44
N MET A 525 -22.46 13.81 7.50
CA MET A 525 -23.31 15.01 7.49
C MET A 525 -22.53 16.32 7.29
N ALA A 526 -21.27 16.36 7.73
CA ALA A 526 -20.46 17.57 7.68
C ALA A 526 -18.96 17.22 7.70
N ALA A 527 -18.14 18.14 7.19
CA ALA A 527 -16.70 18.04 7.19
C ALA A 527 -16.03 19.28 7.77
N SER A 528 -14.81 19.11 8.33
CA SER A 528 -14.02 20.21 8.87
C SER A 528 -13.26 20.99 7.78
N GLU A 529 -12.92 22.25 8.08
CA GLU A 529 -11.96 23.05 7.30
C GLU A 529 -10.54 22.49 7.48
N GLU A 530 -10.24 22.04 8.71
CA GLU A 530 -8.97 21.43 9.06
C GLU A 530 -8.85 20.07 8.38
N THR A 531 -7.68 19.85 7.77
CA THR A 531 -7.34 18.62 7.10
C THR A 531 -6.06 18.04 7.68
N ALA A 532 -5.91 16.72 7.62
CA ALA A 532 -4.67 16.06 7.98
C ALA A 532 -4.13 15.24 6.80
N PHE A 533 -2.81 15.05 6.81
CA PHE A 533 -2.11 14.13 5.93
C PHE A 533 -1.72 12.90 6.74
N PHE A 534 -2.14 11.75 6.26
CA PHE A 534 -1.79 10.46 6.82
C PHE A 534 -0.88 9.72 5.84
N ASP A 535 0.41 9.66 6.20
CA ASP A 535 1.43 8.95 5.45
C ASP A 535 1.61 7.55 6.00
N PHE A 536 1.61 6.55 5.13
CA PHE A 536 1.85 5.17 5.51
C PHE A 536 2.41 4.34 4.35
N VAL A 537 2.97 3.18 4.68
CA VAL A 537 3.39 2.20 3.70
C VAL A 537 2.32 1.13 3.60
N ASN A 538 1.68 1.04 2.45
CA ASN A 538 0.73 -0.01 2.14
C ASN A 538 1.49 -1.30 1.80
N ASN A 539 0.97 -2.43 2.22
CA ASN A 539 1.60 -3.73 1.96
C ASN A 539 0.54 -4.80 1.66
N SER A 540 0.95 -5.87 1.01
CA SER A 540 0.08 -6.98 0.65
C SER A 540 0.21 -8.14 1.64
N GLY A 541 -0.21 -7.94 2.88
CA GLY A 541 -0.35 -9.02 3.87
C GLY A 541 0.94 -9.85 4.09
N PRO A 542 0.92 -11.17 3.90
CA PRO A 542 2.05 -12.03 4.29
C PRO A 542 3.38 -11.70 3.61
N PHE A 543 3.35 -11.08 2.44
CA PHE A 543 4.57 -10.74 1.69
C PHE A 543 5.33 -9.54 2.27
N ALA A 544 4.67 -8.63 2.93
CA ALA A 544 5.33 -7.51 3.63
C ALA A 544 6.31 -7.99 4.71
N MET A 545 6.05 -9.17 5.28
CA MET A 545 6.91 -9.78 6.28
C MET A 545 8.23 -10.32 5.70
N MET A 546 8.31 -10.52 4.38
CA MET A 546 9.50 -11.04 3.71
C MET A 546 10.53 -9.95 3.39
N GLY A 547 10.25 -8.67 3.73
CA GLY A 547 11.20 -7.56 3.57
C GLY A 547 11.53 -7.19 2.13
N SER A 548 10.71 -7.59 1.17
CA SER A 548 10.90 -7.27 -0.24
C SER A 548 10.33 -5.89 -0.58
N ALA A 549 11.13 -5.00 -1.14
CA ALA A 549 10.71 -3.66 -1.55
C ALA A 549 9.56 -3.68 -2.58
N GLY A 550 9.47 -4.70 -3.41
CA GLY A 550 8.40 -4.85 -4.41
C GLY A 550 7.00 -5.07 -3.83
N TYR A 551 6.88 -5.23 -2.51
CA TYR A 551 5.59 -5.41 -1.82
C TYR A 551 5.17 -4.20 -0.99
N LEU A 552 5.87 -3.10 -1.10
CA LEU A 552 5.60 -1.87 -0.38
C LEU A 552 5.14 -0.78 -1.34
N ALA A 553 4.10 -0.06 -0.95
CA ALA A 553 3.61 1.10 -1.68
C ALA A 553 3.43 2.27 -0.71
N ALA A 554 4.31 3.25 -0.80
CA ALA A 554 4.17 4.48 -0.04
C ALA A 554 2.89 5.22 -0.48
N THR A 555 2.14 5.74 0.45
CA THR A 555 0.80 6.29 0.24
C THR A 555 0.56 7.49 1.16
N THR A 556 -0.04 8.54 0.63
CA THR A 556 -0.54 9.68 1.40
C THR A 556 -2.06 9.77 1.26
N VAL A 557 -2.76 9.92 2.37
CA VAL A 557 -4.20 10.23 2.38
C VAL A 557 -4.41 11.61 3.02
N MET A 558 -5.04 12.51 2.30
CA MET A 558 -5.48 13.80 2.81
C MET A 558 -6.99 13.79 3.02
N ALA A 559 -7.44 14.08 4.24
CA ALA A 559 -8.87 14.16 4.54
C ALA A 559 -9.20 15.24 5.57
N PRO A 560 -10.41 15.83 5.50
CA PRO A 560 -10.97 16.63 6.57
C PRO A 560 -11.46 15.73 7.70
N GLY A 561 -11.68 16.30 8.90
CA GLY A 561 -12.49 15.65 9.92
C GLY A 561 -13.95 15.52 9.46
N VAL A 562 -14.63 14.45 9.86
CA VAL A 562 -16.01 14.17 9.42
C VAL A 562 -16.94 13.88 10.58
N LEU A 563 -18.15 14.41 10.50
CA LEU A 563 -19.24 14.15 11.44
C LEU A 563 -20.23 13.17 10.79
N PHE A 564 -20.39 12.02 11.38
CA PHE A 564 -21.37 11.01 10.98
C PHE A 564 -22.69 11.24 11.73
N GLU A 565 -23.78 11.02 11.01
CA GLU A 565 -25.11 10.98 11.61
C GLU A 565 -25.25 9.83 12.59
N GLU A 566 -24.75 8.66 12.20
CA GLU A 566 -24.77 7.45 13.00
C GLU A 566 -23.60 6.53 12.66
N LEU A 567 -22.88 6.08 13.68
CA LEU A 567 -21.96 4.96 13.63
C LEU A 567 -22.18 4.08 14.86
N GLU A 568 -21.91 2.79 14.69
CA GLU A 568 -21.98 1.84 15.78
C GLU A 568 -20.57 1.50 16.28
N LEU A 569 -20.40 1.53 17.59
CA LEU A 569 -19.24 1.01 18.28
C LEU A 569 -19.68 -0.01 19.33
N GLU A 570 -18.91 -1.06 19.49
CA GLU A 570 -19.15 -2.07 20.50
C GLU A 570 -17.92 -2.27 21.37
N ARG A 571 -18.14 -2.81 22.56
CA ARG A 571 -17.04 -3.19 23.45
C ARG A 571 -16.23 -4.31 22.81
N SER A 572 -14.89 -4.20 22.81
CA SER A 572 -14.00 -5.28 22.41
C SER A 572 -14.23 -6.50 23.30
N GLN A 573 -14.31 -7.67 22.64
CA GLN A 573 -14.48 -8.96 23.32
C GLN A 573 -13.16 -9.75 23.36
N GLU A 574 -12.03 -9.10 23.07
CA GLU A 574 -10.72 -9.77 23.17
C GLU A 574 -10.50 -10.29 24.57
N GLU A 575 -10.07 -11.54 24.65
CA GLU A 575 -9.68 -12.15 25.94
C GLU A 575 -8.49 -11.36 26.50
N SER A 576 -8.67 -10.87 27.70
CA SER A 576 -7.64 -10.14 28.41
C SER A 576 -6.61 -11.11 28.98
N SER A 577 -5.34 -10.92 28.65
CA SER A 577 -4.26 -11.71 29.27
C SER A 577 -4.08 -11.29 30.72
N LYS A 578 -3.69 -12.25 31.59
CA LYS A 578 -3.39 -11.92 32.99
C LYS A 578 -2.17 -10.98 33.05
N ALA A 579 -2.25 -9.98 33.94
CA ALA A 579 -1.13 -9.10 34.21
C ALA A 579 0.09 -9.88 34.74
N PRO A 580 1.32 -9.37 34.56
CA PRO A 580 2.50 -9.96 35.16
C PRO A 580 2.34 -10.10 36.69
N ILE A 581 2.74 -11.23 37.25
CA ILE A 581 2.59 -11.52 38.69
C ILE A 581 3.53 -10.66 39.54
N VAL A 582 4.72 -10.36 38.99
CA VAL A 582 5.75 -9.56 39.66
C VAL A 582 5.65 -8.12 39.13
N PRO A 583 5.67 -7.11 40.02
CA PRO A 583 5.66 -5.71 39.57
C PRO A 583 6.88 -5.40 38.67
N PRO A 584 6.78 -4.38 37.79
CA PRO A 584 7.89 -4.03 36.92
C PRO A 584 9.12 -3.60 37.74
N PRO A 585 10.36 -3.87 37.23
CA PRO A 585 11.57 -3.42 37.91
C PRO A 585 11.62 -1.90 37.96
N VAL A 586 12.21 -1.36 39.04
CA VAL A 586 12.46 0.08 39.11
C VAL A 586 13.50 0.46 38.04
N LEU A 587 13.03 1.21 37.04
CA LEU A 587 13.90 1.68 35.97
C LEU A 587 14.69 2.91 36.48
N THR A 588 16.01 2.78 36.55
CA THR A 588 16.89 3.94 36.80
C THR A 588 17.02 4.75 35.51
N VAL A 589 16.48 5.96 35.53
CA VAL A 589 16.67 6.92 34.42
C VAL A 589 18.14 7.27 34.36
N ARG A 590 18.90 6.74 33.42
CA ARG A 590 20.22 7.28 33.08
C ARG A 590 19.97 8.67 32.47
N LYS A 591 20.36 9.73 33.16
CA LYS A 591 20.41 11.05 32.54
C LYS A 591 21.29 10.97 31.29
N PRO A 592 20.87 11.58 30.18
CA PRO A 592 21.57 11.56 28.90
C PRO A 592 22.97 12.17 28.98
#